data_80ed4ba341694b1b0ad5f7d850d3d740
#
_entry.id   80ed4ba341694b1b0ad5f7d850d3d740
#
_cell.length_a   1.000
_cell.length_b   1.000
_cell.length_c   1.000
_cell.angle_alpha   90.00
_cell.angle_beta   90.00
_cell.angle_gamma   90.00
#
_symmetry.space_group_name_H-M   'P 1'
#
loop_
_entity.id
_entity.type
_entity.pdbx_description
1 polymer ?
#
loop_
_entity_poly.entity_id
_entity_poly.type
_entity_poly.pdbx_seq_one_letter_code
_entity_poly.pdbx_strand_id
1 'polypeptide(L)'
;DQNFYLNYTTIEGKTVQVTAQARGQMDAINKQLKAKSIKNIVSSDRIQELPDANAAETVARIPGVSIRREGGEGNKVVIRGLSPKYNKITVDGTNIPSTDMDDRSTDLSMISQYMLDGIEVTKAGTPDQEGDALGGIVNFKLRKAKPGLHFNIVTQGMVNELKNTSDDYKLVW
;
A
#
# COMPACT_ATOMS: atom_id res chain seq x y z
N ASP A 1 -15.29 44.14 -48.66
CA ASP A 1 -14.84 42.79 -48.31
C ASP A 1 -13.59 42.84 -47.41
N GLN A 2 -13.79 42.57 -46.12
CA GLN A 2 -12.68 42.44 -45.19
C GLN A 2 -12.24 40.99 -45.10
N ASN A 3 -11.07 40.66 -45.61
CA ASN A 3 -10.44 39.37 -45.49
C ASN A 3 -9.81 39.19 -44.13
N PHE A 4 -10.35 38.34 -43.28
CA PHE A 4 -9.74 37.93 -42.02
C PHE A 4 -8.74 36.82 -42.28
N TYR A 5 -7.46 37.11 -42.00
CA TYR A 5 -6.39 36.10 -41.98
C TYR A 5 -6.23 35.60 -40.56
N LEU A 6 -6.56 34.33 -40.30
CA LEU A 6 -6.29 33.64 -39.05
C LEU A 6 -4.84 33.10 -39.09
N ASN A 7 -3.95 33.70 -38.33
CA ASN A 7 -2.63 33.13 -38.10
C ASN A 7 -2.69 32.10 -36.98
N TYR A 8 -2.41 30.86 -37.31
CA TYR A 8 -2.26 29.79 -36.32
C TYR A 8 -0.91 29.99 -35.59
N THR A 9 -0.96 30.40 -34.34
CA THR A 9 0.23 30.39 -33.45
C THR A 9 0.22 29.03 -32.76
N THR A 10 1.17 28.18 -33.11
CA THR A 10 1.41 26.92 -32.39
C THR A 10 2.02 27.28 -31.04
N ILE A 11 1.27 27.10 -29.95
CA ILE A 11 1.79 27.19 -28.60
C ILE A 11 2.51 25.86 -28.32
N GLU A 12 3.84 25.85 -28.38
CA GLU A 12 4.60 24.71 -27.90
C GLU A 12 4.42 24.61 -26.38
N GLY A 13 3.58 23.66 -25.96
CA GLY A 13 3.46 23.31 -24.56
C GLY A 13 4.75 22.69 -24.05
N LYS A 14 5.20 23.10 -22.85
CA LYS A 14 6.34 22.47 -22.19
C LYS A 14 6.08 20.96 -22.12
N THR A 15 7.03 20.18 -22.62
CA THR A 15 6.98 18.71 -22.53
C THR A 15 6.92 18.31 -21.06
N VAL A 16 5.80 17.76 -20.62
CA VAL A 16 5.67 17.21 -19.28
C VAL A 16 6.39 15.88 -19.26
N GLN A 17 7.54 15.81 -18.59
CA GLN A 17 8.22 14.54 -18.32
C GLN A 17 7.42 13.79 -17.26
N VAL A 18 6.62 12.81 -17.70
CA VAL A 18 5.93 11.90 -16.80
C VAL A 18 6.91 10.80 -16.39
N THR A 19 7.34 10.83 -15.13
CA THR A 19 8.19 9.78 -14.57
C THR A 19 7.42 8.45 -14.48
N ALA A 20 8.13 7.31 -14.44
CA ALA A 20 7.51 6.00 -14.26
C ALA A 20 6.60 5.95 -13.01
N GLN A 21 7.03 6.60 -11.93
CA GLN A 21 6.31 6.76 -10.68
C GLN A 21 4.95 7.48 -10.85
N ALA A 22 4.93 8.59 -11.59
CA ALA A 22 3.70 9.30 -11.90
C ALA A 22 2.73 8.43 -12.71
N ARG A 23 3.24 7.58 -13.60
CA ARG A 23 2.40 6.62 -14.35
C ARG A 23 1.77 5.57 -13.45
N GLY A 24 2.53 4.99 -12.51
CA GLY A 24 2.01 4.01 -11.53
C GLY A 24 0.88 4.60 -10.67
N GLN A 25 1.04 5.82 -10.19
CA GLN A 25 0.01 6.54 -9.44
C GLN A 25 -1.23 6.84 -10.31
N MET A 26 -1.06 7.28 -11.55
CA MET A 26 -2.17 7.53 -12.48
C MET A 26 -2.94 6.26 -12.80
N ASP A 27 -2.26 5.13 -12.98
CA ASP A 27 -2.91 3.84 -13.20
C ASP A 27 -3.74 3.40 -11.98
N ALA A 28 -3.22 3.60 -10.76
CA ALA A 28 -3.96 3.33 -9.54
C ALA A 28 -5.23 4.19 -9.44
N ILE A 29 -5.14 5.50 -9.72
CA ILE A 29 -6.29 6.42 -9.75
C ILE A 29 -7.30 5.99 -10.81
N ASN A 30 -6.86 5.67 -12.02
CA ASN A 30 -7.74 5.23 -13.10
C ASN A 30 -8.46 3.92 -12.75
N LYS A 31 -7.80 2.98 -12.08
CA LYS A 31 -8.43 1.75 -11.58
C LYS A 31 -9.45 2.04 -10.49
N GLN A 32 -9.19 3.00 -9.60
CA GLN A 32 -10.17 3.44 -8.59
C GLN A 32 -11.42 4.04 -9.25
N LEU A 33 -11.25 4.93 -10.21
CA LEU A 33 -12.36 5.60 -10.90
C LEU A 33 -13.23 4.62 -11.72
N LYS A 34 -12.63 3.58 -12.27
CA LYS A 34 -13.33 2.53 -13.03
C LYS A 34 -13.93 1.43 -12.16
N ALA A 35 -13.62 1.40 -10.87
CA ALA A 35 -14.12 0.38 -9.97
C ALA A 35 -15.61 0.52 -9.71
N LYS A 36 -16.35 -0.60 -9.75
CA LYS A 36 -17.78 -0.65 -9.44
C LYS A 36 -18.10 -0.55 -7.94
N SER A 37 -17.08 -0.58 -7.08
CA SER A 37 -17.19 -0.50 -5.63
C SER A 37 -16.23 0.55 -5.08
N ILE A 38 -16.42 0.97 -3.83
CA ILE A 38 -15.52 1.91 -3.14
C ILE A 38 -14.20 1.20 -2.86
N LYS A 39 -13.23 1.41 -3.74
CA LYS A 39 -11.88 0.87 -3.63
C LYS A 39 -10.85 1.97 -3.44
N ASN A 40 -9.86 1.70 -2.61
CA ASN A 40 -8.63 2.47 -2.55
C ASN A 40 -7.50 1.60 -3.08
N ILE A 41 -6.73 2.12 -4.02
CA ILE A 41 -5.60 1.39 -4.64
C ILE A 41 -4.34 2.20 -4.40
N VAL A 42 -3.33 1.53 -3.86
CA VAL A 42 -1.99 2.10 -3.63
C VAL A 42 -1.01 1.37 -4.52
N SER A 43 -0.24 2.11 -5.31
CA SER A 43 0.78 1.54 -6.20
C SER A 43 2.06 1.16 -5.45
N SER A 44 2.88 0.30 -6.05
CA SER A 44 4.19 -0.11 -5.54
C SER A 44 5.12 1.09 -5.27
N ASP A 45 5.11 2.06 -6.18
CA ASP A 45 5.95 3.25 -6.04
C ASP A 45 5.58 4.05 -4.79
N ARG A 46 4.27 4.18 -4.52
CA ARG A 46 3.78 4.85 -3.32
C ARG A 46 4.10 4.08 -2.04
N ILE A 47 4.05 2.76 -2.09
CA ILE A 47 4.44 1.89 -0.96
C ILE A 47 5.92 2.10 -0.61
N GLN A 48 6.78 2.17 -1.63
CA GLN A 48 8.23 2.30 -1.45
C GLN A 48 8.70 3.69 -1.02
N GLU A 49 7.91 4.74 -1.25
CA GLU A 49 8.19 6.08 -0.75
C GLU A 49 8.14 6.18 0.79
N LEU A 50 7.48 5.21 1.42
CA LEU A 50 7.21 5.24 2.85
C LEU A 50 8.17 4.29 3.58
N PRO A 51 8.81 4.75 4.67
CA PRO A 51 9.72 3.92 5.46
C PRO A 51 8.96 3.02 6.43
N ASP A 52 7.96 2.30 5.93
CA ASP A 52 7.14 1.43 6.75
C ASP A 52 7.84 0.09 6.99
N ALA A 53 7.70 -0.48 8.19
CA ALA A 53 8.35 -1.73 8.54
C ALA A 53 7.68 -2.95 7.88
N ASN A 54 6.35 -2.92 7.77
CA ASN A 54 5.56 -4.02 7.24
C ASN A 54 4.31 -3.54 6.46
N ALA A 55 3.61 -4.49 5.85
CA ALA A 55 2.41 -4.21 5.04
C ALA A 55 1.26 -3.60 5.87
N ALA A 56 1.12 -3.92 7.16
CA ALA A 56 0.07 -3.37 8.00
C ALA A 56 0.21 -1.85 8.17
N GLU A 57 1.44 -1.37 8.40
CA GLU A 57 1.72 0.07 8.52
C GLU A 57 1.37 0.82 7.23
N THR A 58 1.72 0.24 6.09
CA THR A 58 1.39 0.83 4.78
C THR A 58 -0.13 0.91 4.57
N VAL A 59 -0.87 -0.14 4.93
CA VAL A 59 -2.34 -0.17 4.81
C VAL A 59 -3.00 0.86 5.73
N ALA A 60 -2.43 1.12 6.91
CA ALA A 60 -2.95 2.11 7.87
C ALA A 60 -3.00 3.54 7.32
N ARG A 61 -2.24 3.84 6.29
CA ARG A 61 -2.24 5.16 5.63
C ARG A 61 -3.41 5.36 4.68
N ILE A 62 -4.16 4.30 4.40
CA ILE A 62 -5.34 4.36 3.55
C ILE A 62 -6.51 4.96 4.36
N PRO A 63 -7.21 6.00 3.87
CA PRO A 63 -8.32 6.61 4.58
C PRO A 63 -9.36 5.59 5.03
N GLY A 64 -9.77 5.65 6.31
CA GLY A 64 -10.76 4.74 6.90
C GLY A 64 -10.23 3.34 7.23
N VAL A 65 -8.92 3.18 7.22
CA VAL A 65 -8.21 2.00 7.71
C VAL A 65 -7.36 2.40 8.90
N SER A 66 -7.33 1.57 9.92
CA SER A 66 -6.44 1.66 11.06
C SER A 66 -5.83 0.30 11.35
N ILE A 67 -4.85 0.23 12.23
CA ILE A 67 -4.21 -1.02 12.62
C ILE A 67 -4.27 -1.22 14.12
N ARG A 68 -4.37 -2.47 14.52
CA ARG A 68 -4.10 -2.91 15.88
C ARG A 68 -2.62 -3.19 15.98
N ARG A 69 -2.02 -2.75 17.10
CA ARG A 69 -0.61 -2.96 17.40
C ARG A 69 -0.47 -3.96 18.54
N GLU A 70 0.45 -4.87 18.40
CA GLU A 70 0.85 -5.80 19.46
C GLU A 70 2.37 -5.77 19.53
N GLY A 71 2.93 -5.62 20.74
CA GLY A 71 4.37 -5.47 20.89
C GLY A 71 5.01 -4.24 20.25
N GLY A 72 4.21 -3.22 19.91
CA GLY A 72 4.69 -2.01 19.22
C GLY A 72 4.60 -2.08 17.70
N GLU A 73 4.38 -3.25 17.11
CA GLU A 73 4.23 -3.46 15.67
C GLU A 73 2.77 -3.54 15.25
N GLY A 74 2.45 -2.97 14.10
CA GLY A 74 1.15 -3.13 13.49
C GLY A 74 1.00 -4.53 12.92
N ASN A 75 -0.02 -5.26 13.37
CA ASN A 75 -0.22 -6.65 12.94
C ASN A 75 -1.60 -6.93 12.35
N LYS A 76 -2.65 -6.28 12.80
CA LYS A 76 -4.02 -6.56 12.35
C LYS A 76 -4.69 -5.31 11.79
N VAL A 77 -5.42 -5.46 10.69
CA VAL A 77 -6.11 -4.34 10.02
C VAL A 77 -7.53 -4.18 10.56
N VAL A 78 -7.89 -2.93 10.78
CA VAL A 78 -9.24 -2.49 11.19
C VAL A 78 -9.80 -1.59 10.11
N ILE A 79 -10.88 -1.98 9.45
CA ILE A 79 -11.53 -1.19 8.39
C ILE A 79 -12.83 -0.63 8.94
N ARG A 80 -13.03 0.68 8.79
CA ARG A 80 -14.23 1.40 9.25
C ARG A 80 -14.55 1.18 10.74
N GLY A 81 -13.54 0.95 11.57
CA GLY A 81 -13.70 0.71 13.01
C GLY A 81 -14.22 -0.68 13.38
N LEU A 82 -14.45 -1.57 12.42
CA LEU A 82 -14.88 -2.94 12.69
C LEU A 82 -13.71 -3.81 13.13
N SER A 83 -13.96 -4.73 14.06
CA SER A 83 -12.94 -5.66 14.56
C SER A 83 -12.23 -6.39 13.41
N PRO A 84 -10.91 -6.66 13.52
CA PRO A 84 -10.12 -7.33 12.49
C PRO A 84 -10.73 -8.64 11.97
N LYS A 85 -11.42 -9.39 12.80
CA LYS A 85 -12.09 -10.66 12.43
C LYS A 85 -13.15 -10.52 11.33
N TYR A 86 -13.64 -9.31 11.08
CA TYR A 86 -14.63 -9.01 10.04
C TYR A 86 -13.98 -8.50 8.73
N ASN A 87 -12.66 -8.41 8.70
CA ASN A 87 -11.91 -8.03 7.52
C ASN A 87 -11.34 -9.27 6.87
N LYS A 88 -11.35 -9.29 5.55
CA LYS A 88 -10.75 -10.36 4.77
C LYS A 88 -9.43 -9.90 4.17
N ILE A 89 -8.41 -10.72 4.33
CA ILE A 89 -7.09 -10.48 3.78
C ILE A 89 -6.84 -11.48 2.66
N THR A 90 -6.46 -10.97 1.49
CA THR A 90 -6.15 -11.80 0.32
C THR A 90 -4.80 -11.40 -0.25
N VAL A 91 -4.13 -12.36 -0.87
CA VAL A 91 -2.93 -12.15 -1.68
C VAL A 91 -3.23 -12.63 -3.10
N ASP A 92 -3.13 -11.72 -4.05
CA ASP A 92 -3.52 -11.97 -5.45
C ASP A 92 -4.92 -12.59 -5.60
N GLY A 93 -5.84 -12.20 -4.71
CA GLY A 93 -7.20 -12.71 -4.67
C GLY A 93 -7.39 -14.01 -3.87
N THR A 94 -6.31 -14.67 -3.46
CA THR A 94 -6.37 -15.88 -2.64
C THR A 94 -6.47 -15.50 -1.17
N ASN A 95 -7.43 -16.08 -0.46
CA ASN A 95 -7.62 -15.81 0.97
C ASN A 95 -6.46 -16.35 1.80
N ILE A 96 -5.95 -15.52 2.71
CA ILE A 96 -5.00 -15.96 3.74
C ILE A 96 -5.81 -16.35 4.97
N PRO A 97 -5.70 -17.62 5.41
CA PRO A 97 -6.37 -18.05 6.63
C PRO A 97 -5.81 -17.33 7.85
N SER A 98 -6.62 -17.23 8.90
CA SER A 98 -6.15 -16.78 10.21
C SER A 98 -5.09 -17.74 10.75
N THR A 99 -4.06 -17.17 11.35
CA THR A 99 -3.02 -17.92 12.08
C THR A 99 -3.36 -18.10 13.56
N ASP A 100 -4.40 -17.43 14.03
CA ASP A 100 -4.87 -17.45 15.41
C ASP A 100 -6.09 -18.39 15.52
N MET A 101 -6.07 -19.30 16.48
CA MET A 101 -7.18 -20.24 16.72
C MET A 101 -8.41 -19.56 17.30
N ASP A 102 -8.19 -18.52 18.12
CA ASP A 102 -9.27 -17.82 18.84
C ASP A 102 -9.79 -16.58 18.09
N ASP A 103 -9.03 -16.07 17.14
CA ASP A 103 -9.37 -14.88 16.35
C ASP A 103 -9.25 -15.16 14.84
N ARG A 104 -10.34 -14.91 14.11
CA ARG A 104 -10.38 -15.06 12.64
C ARG A 104 -9.61 -13.97 11.90
N SER A 105 -8.84 -13.15 12.58
CA SER A 105 -8.02 -12.11 11.96
C SER A 105 -6.70 -12.64 11.45
N THR A 106 -6.23 -12.07 10.34
CA THR A 106 -4.93 -12.41 9.75
C THR A 106 -3.86 -11.47 10.26
N ASP A 107 -2.72 -12.01 10.66
CA ASP A 107 -1.54 -11.26 11.05
C ASP A 107 -0.75 -10.84 9.80
N LEU A 108 -0.48 -9.55 9.67
CA LEU A 108 0.22 -8.94 8.54
C LEU A 108 1.68 -8.59 8.84
N SER A 109 2.16 -8.81 10.05
CA SER A 109 3.55 -8.49 10.44
C SER A 109 4.57 -9.22 9.57
N MET A 110 4.22 -10.41 9.10
CA MET A 110 5.09 -11.24 8.25
C MET A 110 5.11 -10.81 6.77
N ILE A 111 4.23 -9.92 6.34
CA ILE A 111 4.17 -9.46 4.95
C ILE A 111 5.05 -8.23 4.78
N SER A 112 6.20 -8.41 4.13
CA SER A 112 7.10 -7.32 3.83
C SER A 112 6.53 -6.41 2.72
N GLN A 113 6.63 -5.10 2.90
CA GLN A 113 6.26 -4.12 1.88
C GLN A 113 7.05 -4.27 0.58
N TYR A 114 8.27 -4.79 0.63
CA TYR A 114 9.12 -4.97 -0.55
C TYR A 114 8.64 -6.08 -1.49
N MET A 115 7.80 -6.99 -0.98
CA MET A 115 7.18 -8.04 -1.79
C MET A 115 5.95 -7.53 -2.57
N LEU A 116 5.46 -6.32 -2.24
CA LEU A 116 4.21 -5.82 -2.77
C LEU A 116 4.41 -5.00 -4.05
N ASP A 117 3.54 -5.24 -5.01
CA ASP A 117 3.38 -4.44 -6.24
C ASP A 117 2.20 -3.45 -6.11
N GLY A 118 1.32 -3.68 -5.16
CA GLY A 118 0.21 -2.81 -4.86
C GLY A 118 -0.66 -3.34 -3.74
N ILE A 119 -1.52 -2.47 -3.24
CA ILE A 119 -2.52 -2.80 -2.22
C ILE A 119 -3.88 -2.28 -2.71
N GLU A 120 -4.87 -3.15 -2.72
CA GLU A 120 -6.25 -2.81 -3.03
C GLU A 120 -7.11 -3.00 -1.79
N VAL A 121 -7.73 -1.94 -1.30
CA VAL A 121 -8.68 -2.00 -0.18
C VAL A 121 -10.08 -1.73 -0.69
N THR A 122 -10.94 -2.74 -0.61
CA THR A 122 -12.37 -2.65 -0.92
C THR A 122 -13.14 -2.49 0.38
N LYS A 123 -13.79 -1.34 0.57
CA LYS A 123 -14.52 -1.01 1.80
C LYS A 123 -15.98 -1.45 1.77
N ALA A 124 -16.54 -1.66 0.59
CA ALA A 124 -17.89 -2.17 0.42
C ALA A 124 -17.83 -3.39 -0.46
N GLY A 125 -18.29 -4.53 0.05
CA GLY A 125 -18.36 -5.77 -0.72
C GLY A 125 -19.29 -5.61 -1.91
N THR A 126 -18.94 -6.24 -3.02
CA THR A 126 -19.81 -6.42 -4.17
C THR A 126 -20.46 -7.81 -4.09
N PRO A 127 -21.62 -8.06 -4.73
CA PRO A 127 -22.32 -9.34 -4.65
C PRO A 127 -21.50 -10.55 -5.12
N ASP A 128 -20.43 -10.32 -5.87
CA ASP A 128 -19.48 -11.33 -6.32
C ASP A 128 -18.43 -11.72 -5.24
N GLN A 129 -18.41 -11.01 -4.12
CA GLN A 129 -17.48 -11.25 -3.02
C GLN A 129 -18.13 -12.03 -1.88
N GLU A 130 -17.31 -12.75 -1.14
CA GLU A 130 -17.80 -13.51 0.02
C GLU A 130 -18.41 -12.58 1.08
N GLY A 131 -19.58 -12.96 1.59
CA GLY A 131 -20.36 -12.15 2.53
C GLY A 131 -19.80 -12.07 3.96
N ASP A 132 -18.72 -12.76 4.27
CA ASP A 132 -18.07 -12.75 5.57
C ASP A 132 -17.16 -11.53 5.81
N ALA A 133 -16.84 -10.79 4.75
CA ALA A 133 -15.99 -9.59 4.80
C ALA A 133 -16.80 -8.32 5.10
N LEU A 134 -17.46 -8.25 6.25
CA LEU A 134 -18.32 -7.13 6.64
C LEU A 134 -17.58 -5.79 6.74
N GLY A 135 -16.33 -5.81 7.20
CA GLY A 135 -15.47 -4.62 7.31
C GLY A 135 -14.94 -4.17 5.96
N GLY A 136 -14.47 -5.11 5.19
CA GLY A 136 -13.87 -4.90 3.88
C GLY A 136 -12.85 -5.97 3.55
N ILE A 137 -12.26 -5.82 2.37
CA ILE A 137 -11.26 -6.74 1.83
C ILE A 137 -9.98 -5.97 1.55
N VAL A 138 -8.86 -6.45 2.07
CA VAL A 138 -7.51 -5.97 1.70
C VAL A 138 -6.87 -7.02 0.81
N ASN A 139 -6.56 -6.65 -0.42
CA ASN A 139 -5.92 -7.52 -1.38
C ASN A 139 -4.49 -7.02 -1.67
N PHE A 140 -3.51 -7.78 -1.25
CA PHE A 140 -2.12 -7.53 -1.53
C PHE A 140 -1.77 -8.10 -2.89
N LYS A 141 -1.23 -7.26 -3.77
CA LYS A 141 -0.68 -7.68 -5.05
C LYS A 141 0.80 -7.95 -4.90
N LEU A 142 1.24 -9.16 -5.20
CA LEU A 142 2.65 -9.50 -5.15
C LEU A 142 3.38 -9.00 -6.39
N ARG A 143 4.63 -8.62 -6.17
CA ARG A 143 5.53 -8.24 -7.25
C ARG A 143 5.87 -9.46 -8.09
N LYS A 144 5.64 -9.37 -9.37
CA LYS A 144 6.04 -10.41 -10.32
C LYS A 144 7.55 -10.34 -10.56
N ALA A 145 8.19 -11.51 -10.56
CA ALA A 145 9.60 -11.62 -10.91
C ALA A 145 9.85 -11.11 -12.34
N LYS A 146 10.84 -10.25 -12.48
CA LYS A 146 11.32 -9.82 -13.80
C LYS A 146 12.36 -10.81 -14.29
N PRO A 147 12.46 -11.05 -15.60
CA PRO A 147 13.53 -11.89 -16.14
C PRO A 147 14.89 -11.25 -15.87
N GLY A 148 15.89 -12.07 -15.50
CA GLY A 148 17.23 -11.62 -15.16
C GLY A 148 17.53 -11.67 -13.66
N LEU A 149 18.80 -11.43 -13.31
CA LEU A 149 19.23 -11.34 -11.92
C LEU A 149 18.95 -9.94 -11.37
N HIS A 150 18.08 -9.85 -10.39
CA HIS A 150 17.75 -8.61 -9.68
C HIS A 150 17.97 -8.80 -8.18
N PHE A 151 18.72 -7.91 -7.57
CA PHE A 151 18.86 -7.86 -6.11
C PHE A 151 18.71 -6.41 -5.64
N ASN A 152 18.15 -6.26 -4.45
CA ASN A 152 18.02 -5.00 -3.76
C ASN A 152 18.54 -5.18 -2.34
N ILE A 153 19.49 -4.36 -1.95
CA ILE A 153 20.08 -4.39 -0.60
C ILE A 153 19.65 -3.09 0.08
N VAL A 154 18.89 -3.22 1.15
CA VAL A 154 18.48 -2.09 2.00
C VAL A 154 19.11 -2.24 3.37
N THR A 155 19.89 -1.23 3.79
CA THR A 155 20.46 -1.16 5.14
C THR A 155 19.83 0.02 5.86
N GLN A 156 19.31 -0.21 7.06
CA GLN A 156 18.76 0.84 7.92
C GLN A 156 19.59 0.91 9.20
N GLY A 157 20.01 2.12 9.56
CA GLY A 157 20.68 2.40 10.83
C GLY A 157 19.86 3.42 11.63
N MET A 158 19.72 3.20 12.93
CA MET A 158 19.11 4.16 13.84
C MET A 158 20.17 4.70 14.79
N VAL A 159 20.31 6.02 14.85
CA VAL A 159 21.15 6.69 15.85
C VAL A 159 20.20 7.35 16.86
N ASN A 160 20.34 6.99 18.12
CA ASN A 160 19.58 7.60 19.20
C ASN A 160 20.45 8.65 19.90
N GLU A 161 20.13 9.93 19.71
CA GLU A 161 20.84 11.06 20.35
C GLU A 161 20.44 11.31 21.82
N LEU A 162 19.52 10.54 22.38
CA LEU A 162 19.03 10.73 23.74
C LEU A 162 19.99 10.24 24.84
N LYS A 163 21.17 9.75 24.49
CA LYS A 163 22.17 9.35 25.48
C LYS A 163 23.22 10.45 25.70
N ASN A 164 22.85 11.46 26.47
CA ASN A 164 23.82 12.34 27.12
C ASN A 164 24.11 11.83 28.53
N THR A 165 24.73 10.68 28.63
CA THR A 165 25.46 10.26 29.82
C THR A 165 26.54 9.27 29.39
N SER A 166 27.78 9.63 29.70
CA SER A 166 28.98 8.84 29.61
C SER A 166 28.72 7.39 30.02
N ASP A 167 29.32 6.50 29.26
CA ASP A 167 29.62 5.11 29.53
C ASP A 167 28.70 4.04 28.92
N ASP A 168 29.33 3.23 28.14
CA ASP A 168 28.96 1.94 27.57
C ASP A 168 28.21 1.91 26.23
N TYR A 169 29.00 2.05 25.17
CA TYR A 169 28.65 1.50 23.88
C TYR A 169 28.81 -0.02 23.89
N LYS A 170 27.72 -0.75 24.15
CA LYS A 170 27.64 -2.16 23.79
C LYS A 170 27.06 -2.26 22.41
N LEU A 171 27.90 -2.51 21.42
CA LEU A 171 27.50 -3.01 20.12
C LEU A 171 26.97 -4.43 20.32
N VAL A 172 25.68 -4.66 20.12
CA VAL A 172 25.09 -6.00 20.01
C VAL A 172 24.98 -6.30 18.52
N TRP A 173 25.74 -7.28 18.10
CA TRP A 173 25.75 -7.84 16.74
C TRP A 173 24.58 -8.76 16.56
#